data_135b1a6d386c49eb8814d0cef8961039
#
_entry.id   135b1a6d386c49eb8814d0cef8961039
#
_cell.length_a   1.000
_cell.length_b   1.000
_cell.length_c   1.000
_cell.angle_alpha   90.00
_cell.angle_beta   90.00
_cell.angle_gamma   90.00
#
_symmetry.space_group_name_H-M   'P 1'
#
loop_
_entity.id
_entity.type
_entity.pdbx_description
1 polymer ?
#
loop_
_entity_poly.entity_id
_entity_poly.type
_entity_poly.pdbx_seq_one_letter_code
_entity_poly.pdbx_strand_id
1 'polypeptide(L)'
;MEQLIDFHAPEVQAVLDTLLKDKSTGKNIIWATDPPEELQTVMYEPVTDRSQITTQQLGLTHYEVVLPRMMKQTDTQQQRTRKKGEVFSPAWVCNKMNNALDADWFRGLGAGESAGQFTVELPQGWQTVETPVQFPVCKGRTPAWVQYVQSRRLEVTCGEAPFLASRYDAATGEMIPVARRIGILDRKLRVVSENAATEEEWHKYATHAVQSTYGYEYQGDNLLLARVNLLLTYAEHLQARWQRKPTKEELQPIATIISWNLWQMDGLHLSVPGGKPQPEAEQLDLFSMFGTVEEQTPAVSCKVKNWRSNKTQNFETIQEGSTSMKFDYVIGNPPYQEETDSDSTRMPPVYNLFMDESYKVAHKVELITPARFLFNAGYTPKSWNEKILNDEHFKVLMYEVDSAKFFPNIDIKGGVAITYRDARQVFGAIGTFTKYPELNAILKKVKAETEIYLDTIIASPLNYSLTELMKSEHPDLIDRLRTSAFTTLAPIFYEAKPMDGRKYISTNACQHFRIMNTSDERNTQSTSESKAAF
;
A
#
# COMPACT_ATOMS: atom_id res chain seq x y z
N MET A 1 1.94 -4.77 -29.04
CA MET A 1 1.58 -3.87 -27.93
C MET A 1 2.46 -2.65 -28.06
N GLU A 2 1.95 -1.47 -27.85
CA GLU A 2 2.75 -0.25 -27.82
C GLU A 2 3.71 -0.34 -26.62
N GLN A 3 4.97 0.06 -26.81
CA GLN A 3 5.98 0.00 -25.75
C GLN A 3 5.66 1.07 -24.70
N LEU A 4 5.30 0.66 -23.47
CA LEU A 4 4.87 1.57 -22.39
C LEU A 4 6.03 2.47 -21.90
N ILE A 5 7.22 1.91 -21.82
CA ILE A 5 8.47 2.59 -21.44
C ILE A 5 9.57 2.17 -22.40
N ASP A 6 10.19 3.14 -23.04
CA ASP A 6 11.35 2.95 -23.91
C ASP A 6 12.62 3.48 -23.23
N PHE A 7 13.45 2.55 -22.76
CA PHE A 7 14.74 2.89 -22.17
C PHE A 7 15.76 3.43 -23.20
N HIS A 8 15.52 3.20 -24.49
CA HIS A 8 16.37 3.70 -25.57
C HIS A 8 15.94 5.11 -26.06
N ALA A 9 14.82 5.63 -25.55
CA ALA A 9 14.39 6.99 -25.87
C ALA A 9 15.49 8.02 -25.53
N PRO A 10 15.77 9.00 -26.41
CA PRO A 10 16.84 9.97 -26.19
C PRO A 10 16.74 10.71 -24.86
N GLU A 11 15.53 11.02 -24.42
CA GLU A 11 15.24 11.70 -23.17
C GLU A 11 15.67 10.87 -21.95
N VAL A 12 15.48 9.55 -22.01
CA VAL A 12 15.88 8.61 -20.94
C VAL A 12 17.39 8.37 -20.98
N GLN A 13 17.93 8.08 -22.15
CA GLN A 13 19.36 7.81 -22.33
C GLN A 13 20.23 9.00 -21.89
N ALA A 14 19.77 10.22 -22.14
CA ALA A 14 20.50 11.43 -21.78
C ALA A 14 20.83 11.53 -20.27
N VAL A 15 20.03 10.91 -19.41
CA VAL A 15 20.11 11.04 -17.94
C VAL A 15 20.02 9.70 -17.18
N LEU A 16 20.10 8.58 -17.88
CA LEU A 16 19.90 7.24 -17.31
C LEU A 16 20.85 6.94 -16.14
N ASP A 17 22.13 7.31 -16.27
CA ASP A 17 23.10 7.16 -15.18
C ASP A 17 22.70 7.91 -13.90
N THR A 18 22.02 9.06 -14.04
CA THR A 18 21.51 9.83 -12.91
C THR A 18 20.29 9.15 -12.30
N LEU A 19 19.41 8.61 -13.13
CA LEU A 19 18.21 7.89 -12.66
C LEU A 19 18.56 6.58 -11.94
N LEU A 20 19.68 5.95 -12.27
CA LEU A 20 20.15 4.74 -11.60
C LEU A 20 20.72 5.00 -10.20
N LYS A 21 21.16 6.24 -9.89
CA LYS A 21 21.83 6.53 -8.62
C LYS A 21 20.92 6.43 -7.41
N ASP A 22 21.34 5.63 -6.42
CA ASP A 22 20.85 5.72 -5.06
C ASP A 22 21.63 6.78 -4.27
N LYS A 23 20.91 7.75 -3.73
CA LYS A 23 21.49 8.90 -3.03
C LYS A 23 21.92 8.59 -1.59
N SER A 24 21.47 7.49 -1.03
CA SER A 24 21.85 7.04 0.30
C SER A 24 23.24 6.40 0.28
N THR A 25 23.50 5.53 -0.69
CA THR A 25 24.75 4.78 -0.84
C THR A 25 25.77 5.43 -1.78
N GLY A 26 25.31 6.28 -2.71
CA GLY A 26 26.12 6.82 -3.80
C GLY A 26 26.39 5.83 -4.95
N LYS A 27 25.95 4.58 -4.81
CA LYS A 27 26.02 3.52 -5.84
C LYS A 27 24.78 3.56 -6.74
N ASN A 28 24.62 2.62 -7.64
CA ASN A 28 23.35 2.43 -8.32
C ASN A 28 22.36 1.68 -7.41
N ILE A 29 21.06 1.82 -7.70
CA ILE A 29 20.02 0.98 -7.10
C ILE A 29 20.29 -0.49 -7.39
N ILE A 30 19.90 -1.38 -6.49
CA ILE A 30 20.05 -2.83 -6.63
C ILE A 30 18.73 -3.46 -7.10
N TRP A 31 18.78 -4.65 -7.62
CA TRP A 31 17.56 -5.37 -8.03
C TRP A 31 16.58 -5.54 -6.89
N ALA A 32 17.05 -6.02 -5.73
CA ALA A 32 16.23 -6.35 -4.54
C ALA A 32 15.04 -7.27 -4.87
N THR A 33 15.13 -7.99 -5.97
CA THR A 33 14.19 -9.00 -6.47
C THR A 33 14.96 -9.93 -7.39
N ASP A 34 14.37 -11.07 -7.76
CA ASP A 34 14.99 -11.99 -8.71
C ASP A 34 15.18 -11.26 -10.05
N PRO A 35 16.43 -11.11 -10.53
CA PRO A 35 16.70 -10.55 -11.85
C PRO A 35 16.15 -11.45 -12.95
N PRO A 36 15.85 -10.91 -14.15
CA PRO A 36 15.45 -11.72 -15.30
C PRO A 36 16.47 -12.81 -15.61
N GLU A 37 15.99 -14.03 -15.94
CA GLU A 37 16.85 -15.19 -16.26
C GLU A 37 17.77 -14.93 -17.44
N GLU A 38 17.35 -14.11 -18.38
CA GLU A 38 18.12 -13.69 -19.55
C GLU A 38 19.46 -13.05 -19.15
N LEU A 39 19.50 -12.31 -18.04
CA LEU A 39 20.73 -11.71 -17.54
C LEU A 39 21.76 -12.75 -17.09
N GLN A 40 21.30 -13.89 -16.58
CA GLN A 40 22.20 -14.97 -16.15
C GLN A 40 22.95 -15.60 -17.33
N THR A 41 22.38 -15.54 -18.54
CA THR A 41 22.97 -16.12 -19.75
C THR A 41 23.87 -15.16 -20.51
N VAL A 42 23.66 -13.85 -20.38
CA VAL A 42 24.32 -12.82 -21.18
C VAL A 42 25.42 -12.10 -20.40
N MET A 43 25.27 -11.97 -19.08
CA MET A 43 26.26 -11.33 -18.23
C MET A 43 27.37 -12.28 -17.85
N TYR A 44 28.62 -11.79 -17.85
CA TYR A 44 29.79 -12.59 -17.50
C TYR A 44 29.82 -13.00 -16.02
N GLU A 45 29.30 -12.12 -15.14
CA GLU A 45 29.15 -12.38 -13.71
C GLU A 45 27.69 -12.68 -13.37
N PRO A 46 27.40 -13.59 -12.41
CA PRO A 46 26.04 -13.85 -11.97
C PRO A 46 25.37 -12.58 -11.43
N VAL A 47 24.17 -12.31 -11.92
CA VAL A 47 23.36 -11.18 -11.43
C VAL A 47 22.41 -11.70 -10.35
N THR A 48 22.46 -11.11 -9.17
CA THR A 48 21.62 -11.48 -8.01
C THR A 48 20.71 -10.32 -7.61
N ASP A 49 19.84 -10.56 -6.65
CA ASP A 49 19.00 -9.53 -6.01
C ASP A 49 19.83 -8.37 -5.39
N ARG A 50 21.08 -8.66 -4.98
CA ARG A 50 22.01 -7.66 -4.42
C ARG A 50 22.85 -6.94 -5.48
N SER A 51 22.81 -7.39 -6.72
CA SER A 51 23.53 -6.76 -7.82
C SER A 51 22.93 -5.39 -8.16
N GLN A 52 23.81 -4.43 -8.53
CA GLN A 52 23.36 -3.13 -9.01
C GLN A 52 22.72 -3.25 -10.39
N ILE A 53 21.70 -2.44 -10.66
CA ILE A 53 21.18 -2.25 -12.01
C ILE A 53 22.14 -1.31 -12.75
N THR A 54 22.55 -1.67 -13.96
CA THR A 54 23.55 -0.96 -14.75
C THR A 54 23.03 -0.60 -16.14
N THR A 55 23.59 0.47 -16.73
CA THR A 55 23.31 0.86 -18.10
C THR A 55 23.68 -0.22 -19.10
N GLN A 56 24.70 -1.05 -18.81
CA GLN A 56 25.07 -2.20 -19.64
C GLN A 56 23.94 -3.23 -19.71
N GLN A 57 23.33 -3.57 -18.58
CA GLN A 57 22.19 -4.50 -18.52
C GLN A 57 20.99 -3.96 -19.32
N LEU A 58 20.69 -2.67 -19.17
CA LEU A 58 19.58 -1.99 -19.86
C LEU A 58 19.85 -1.75 -21.36
N GLY A 59 21.11 -1.75 -21.79
CA GLY A 59 21.53 -1.57 -23.18
C GLY A 59 21.50 -2.83 -24.02
N LEU A 60 21.09 -3.97 -23.48
CA LEU A 60 20.98 -5.23 -24.22
C LEU A 60 19.82 -5.14 -25.23
N THR A 61 20.15 -4.90 -26.50
CA THR A 61 19.18 -4.60 -27.58
C THR A 61 18.22 -5.75 -27.92
N HIS A 62 18.49 -6.95 -27.44
CA HIS A 62 17.67 -8.13 -27.71
C HIS A 62 16.83 -8.58 -26.51
N TYR A 63 16.95 -7.91 -25.37
CA TYR A 63 16.27 -8.28 -24.14
C TYR A 63 15.68 -7.06 -23.46
N GLU A 64 14.39 -7.09 -23.21
CA GLU A 64 13.72 -6.09 -22.36
C GLU A 64 13.85 -6.52 -20.90
N VAL A 65 14.94 -6.09 -20.26
CA VAL A 65 15.34 -6.53 -18.92
C VAL A 65 14.46 -5.95 -17.81
N VAL A 66 13.98 -4.73 -17.99
CA VAL A 66 13.09 -4.05 -17.07
C VAL A 66 11.78 -3.73 -17.80
N LEU A 67 10.73 -4.42 -17.41
CA LEU A 67 9.41 -4.32 -18.03
C LEU A 67 8.36 -3.84 -17.04
N PRO A 68 7.43 -2.97 -17.47
CA PRO A 68 6.19 -2.73 -16.75
C PRO A 68 5.47 -4.05 -16.45
N ARG A 69 4.80 -4.13 -15.30
CA ARG A 69 4.15 -5.35 -14.84
C ARG A 69 3.24 -5.98 -15.91
N MET A 70 2.45 -5.17 -16.59
CA MET A 70 1.52 -5.65 -17.61
C MET A 70 2.21 -6.25 -18.85
N MET A 71 3.48 -5.97 -19.05
CA MET A 71 4.31 -6.56 -20.11
C MET A 71 5.06 -7.83 -19.67
N LYS A 72 5.15 -8.08 -18.35
CA LYS A 72 5.75 -9.32 -17.80
C LYS A 72 4.87 -10.53 -18.12
N GLN A 73 5.46 -11.72 -18.22
CA GLN A 73 4.72 -12.97 -18.40
C GLN A 73 3.74 -13.21 -17.24
N THR A 74 2.60 -13.83 -17.51
CA THR A 74 1.53 -14.06 -16.53
C THR A 74 2.02 -14.83 -15.30
N ASP A 75 2.88 -15.83 -15.48
CA ASP A 75 3.45 -16.62 -14.37
C ASP A 75 4.34 -15.75 -13.48
N THR A 76 5.16 -14.89 -14.07
CA THR A 76 6.00 -13.92 -13.34
C THR A 76 5.12 -12.94 -12.55
N GLN A 77 4.05 -12.40 -13.15
CA GLN A 77 3.11 -11.52 -12.46
C GLN A 77 2.46 -12.21 -11.25
N GLN A 78 2.03 -13.46 -11.40
CA GLN A 78 1.43 -14.24 -10.32
C GLN A 78 2.43 -14.57 -9.20
N GLN A 79 3.67 -14.91 -9.54
CA GLN A 79 4.72 -15.16 -8.55
C GLN A 79 5.03 -13.89 -7.75
N ARG A 80 5.18 -12.74 -8.41
CA ARG A 80 5.44 -11.45 -7.74
C ARG A 80 4.26 -11.03 -6.88
N THR A 81 3.03 -11.25 -7.32
CA THR A 81 1.83 -11.00 -6.48
C THR A 81 1.83 -11.89 -5.24
N ARG A 82 2.16 -13.18 -5.36
CA ARG A 82 2.16 -14.11 -4.23
C ARG A 82 3.33 -13.89 -3.27
N LYS A 83 4.55 -13.78 -3.81
CA LYS A 83 5.78 -13.69 -3.01
C LYS A 83 6.07 -12.26 -2.52
N LYS A 84 5.84 -11.25 -3.33
CA LYS A 84 6.21 -9.86 -3.04
C LYS A 84 5.03 -8.95 -2.68
N GLY A 85 3.80 -9.49 -2.67
CA GLY A 85 2.59 -8.69 -2.41
C GLY A 85 2.34 -7.60 -3.47
N GLU A 86 2.91 -7.74 -4.68
CA GLU A 86 2.86 -6.74 -5.74
C GLU A 86 1.45 -6.68 -6.35
N VAL A 87 0.69 -5.67 -5.95
CA VAL A 87 -0.67 -5.41 -6.44
C VAL A 87 -0.75 -3.99 -6.95
N PHE A 88 -0.94 -3.82 -8.27
CA PHE A 88 -1.02 -2.49 -8.87
C PHE A 88 -2.45 -1.97 -8.93
N SER A 89 -2.62 -0.72 -8.53
CA SER A 89 -3.90 -0.05 -8.54
C SER A 89 -4.27 0.39 -9.96
N PRO A 90 -5.47 0.05 -10.46
CA PRO A 90 -5.97 0.59 -11.72
C PRO A 90 -6.04 2.11 -11.70
N ALA A 91 -5.88 2.75 -12.85
CA ALA A 91 -5.84 4.22 -12.94
C ALA A 91 -7.11 4.89 -12.40
N TRP A 92 -8.29 4.26 -12.54
CA TRP A 92 -9.54 4.81 -11.98
C TRP A 92 -9.54 4.84 -10.44
N VAL A 93 -8.89 3.86 -9.78
CA VAL A 93 -8.70 3.85 -8.30
C VAL A 93 -7.74 4.95 -7.91
N CYS A 94 -6.61 5.08 -8.63
CA CYS A 94 -5.65 6.17 -8.40
C CYS A 94 -6.30 7.54 -8.56
N ASN A 95 -7.16 7.70 -9.59
CA ASN A 95 -7.94 8.92 -9.80
C ASN A 95 -8.85 9.24 -8.62
N LYS A 96 -9.59 8.23 -8.14
CA LYS A 96 -10.52 8.38 -7.01
C LYS A 96 -9.81 8.84 -5.75
N MET A 97 -8.70 8.20 -5.42
CA MET A 97 -7.91 8.55 -4.24
C MET A 97 -7.25 9.93 -4.40
N ASN A 98 -6.67 10.23 -5.56
CA ASN A 98 -6.12 11.56 -5.83
C ASN A 98 -7.20 12.67 -5.76
N ASN A 99 -8.45 12.39 -6.18
CA ASN A 99 -9.57 13.32 -6.04
C ASN A 99 -9.88 13.60 -4.57
N ALA A 100 -9.86 12.58 -3.71
CA ALA A 100 -10.12 12.73 -2.29
C ALA A 100 -9.06 13.61 -1.60
N LEU A 101 -7.78 13.41 -1.93
CA LEU A 101 -6.69 14.26 -1.44
C LEU A 101 -6.81 15.71 -1.93
N ASP A 102 -7.16 15.92 -3.20
CA ASP A 102 -7.34 17.27 -3.74
C ASP A 102 -8.54 17.97 -3.10
N ALA A 103 -9.68 17.30 -2.99
CA ALA A 103 -10.85 17.84 -2.30
C ALA A 103 -10.54 18.23 -0.85
N ASP A 104 -9.73 17.42 -0.15
CA ASP A 104 -9.28 17.75 1.20
C ASP A 104 -8.34 18.97 1.22
N TRP A 105 -7.42 19.07 0.28
CA TRP A 105 -6.52 20.21 0.16
C TRP A 105 -7.28 21.52 -0.09
N PHE A 106 -8.24 21.52 -1.03
CA PHE A 106 -9.06 22.68 -1.34
C PHE A 106 -9.98 23.07 -0.18
N ARG A 107 -10.56 22.09 0.53
CA ARG A 107 -11.35 22.32 1.76
C ARG A 107 -10.50 23.00 2.84
N GLY A 108 -9.23 22.61 2.97
CA GLY A 108 -8.28 23.25 3.90
C GLY A 108 -8.05 24.73 3.64
N LEU A 109 -8.31 25.22 2.42
CA LEU A 109 -8.28 26.64 2.06
C LEU A 109 -9.65 27.33 2.15
N GLY A 110 -10.69 26.65 2.64
CA GLY A 110 -12.05 27.18 2.72
C GLY A 110 -12.77 27.25 1.38
N ALA A 111 -12.31 26.53 0.37
CA ALA A 111 -12.97 26.45 -0.93
C ALA A 111 -14.23 25.56 -0.87
N GLY A 112 -15.22 25.85 -1.73
CA GLY A 112 -16.44 25.05 -1.83
C GLY A 112 -16.18 23.64 -2.38
N GLU A 113 -17.15 22.74 -2.26
CA GLU A 113 -17.04 21.32 -2.63
C GLU A 113 -16.70 21.08 -4.11
N SER A 114 -17.08 21.99 -4.99
CA SER A 114 -16.78 21.90 -6.44
C SER A 114 -15.41 22.49 -6.82
N ALA A 115 -14.68 23.07 -5.87
CA ALA A 115 -13.36 23.64 -6.16
C ALA A 115 -12.32 22.52 -6.32
N GLY A 116 -11.41 22.70 -7.26
CA GLY A 116 -10.29 21.78 -7.45
C GLY A 116 -10.63 20.45 -8.12
N GLN A 117 -11.75 20.36 -8.81
CA GLN A 117 -12.10 19.17 -9.58
C GLN A 117 -11.24 19.06 -10.84
N PHE A 118 -10.40 18.04 -10.88
CA PHE A 118 -9.63 17.67 -12.08
C PHE A 118 -10.40 16.73 -13.00
N THR A 119 -11.25 15.90 -12.39
CA THR A 119 -12.01 14.85 -13.08
C THR A 119 -13.38 14.67 -12.44
N VAL A 120 -14.32 14.15 -13.24
CA VAL A 120 -15.60 13.59 -12.77
C VAL A 120 -15.45 12.07 -12.75
N GLU A 121 -15.74 11.46 -11.60
CA GLU A 121 -15.64 10.00 -11.43
C GLU A 121 -16.75 9.29 -12.18
N LEU A 122 -16.38 8.18 -12.83
CA LEU A 122 -17.28 7.20 -13.44
C LEU A 122 -17.09 5.85 -12.70
N PRO A 123 -17.98 4.86 -12.88
CA PRO A 123 -17.91 3.60 -12.14
C PRO A 123 -16.55 2.88 -12.21
N GLN A 124 -15.90 2.87 -13.37
CA GLN A 124 -14.56 2.31 -13.59
C GLN A 124 -13.74 3.19 -14.53
N GLY A 125 -13.77 4.51 -14.29
CA GLY A 125 -13.06 5.46 -15.15
C GLY A 125 -13.26 6.89 -14.67
N TRP A 126 -13.00 7.83 -15.55
CA TRP A 126 -13.18 9.26 -15.28
C TRP A 126 -13.37 10.05 -16.58
N GLN A 127 -13.96 11.21 -16.41
CA GLN A 127 -13.99 12.25 -17.42
C GLN A 127 -13.15 13.42 -16.94
N THR A 128 -12.23 13.92 -17.76
CA THR A 128 -11.42 15.09 -17.42
C THR A 128 -12.29 16.36 -17.46
N VAL A 129 -12.12 17.21 -16.47
CA VAL A 129 -12.69 18.56 -16.48
C VAL A 129 -11.77 19.44 -17.34
N GLU A 130 -12.28 19.93 -18.47
CA GLU A 130 -11.48 20.68 -19.46
C GLU A 130 -11.21 22.13 -19.05
N THR A 131 -12.08 22.70 -18.20
CA THR A 131 -11.90 24.07 -17.71
C THR A 131 -10.71 24.15 -16.75
N PRO A 132 -9.93 25.26 -16.79
CA PRO A 132 -8.83 25.47 -15.85
C PRO A 132 -9.28 25.38 -14.40
N VAL A 133 -8.43 24.78 -13.58
CA VAL A 133 -8.71 24.59 -12.14
C VAL A 133 -8.73 25.95 -11.43
N GLN A 134 -9.85 26.26 -10.79
CA GLN A 134 -10.01 27.51 -10.07
C GLN A 134 -9.43 27.42 -8.66
N PHE A 135 -8.54 28.34 -8.32
CA PHE A 135 -7.93 28.41 -6.99
C PHE A 135 -8.51 29.57 -6.19
N PRO A 136 -8.72 29.40 -4.87
CA PRO A 136 -9.19 30.50 -4.01
C PRO A 136 -8.13 31.60 -3.92
N VAL A 137 -8.59 32.84 -3.76
CA VAL A 137 -7.70 33.97 -3.53
C VAL A 137 -7.18 33.92 -2.10
N CYS A 138 -5.89 33.68 -1.95
CA CYS A 138 -5.22 33.68 -0.65
C CYS A 138 -4.78 35.09 -0.25
N LYS A 139 -4.96 35.44 1.04
CA LYS A 139 -4.48 36.71 1.62
C LYS A 139 -2.96 36.79 1.75
N GLY A 140 -2.23 35.72 1.46
CA GLY A 140 -0.76 35.64 1.54
C GLY A 140 -0.05 36.05 0.25
N ARG A 141 1.29 36.18 0.32
CA ARG A 141 2.13 36.54 -0.85
C ARG A 141 2.21 35.42 -1.90
N THR A 142 2.05 34.15 -1.50
CA THR A 142 2.16 32.99 -2.40
C THR A 142 0.77 32.62 -2.91
N PRO A 143 0.55 32.61 -4.25
CA PRO A 143 -0.72 32.18 -4.84
C PRO A 143 -1.11 30.75 -4.42
N ALA A 144 -2.39 30.46 -4.30
CA ALA A 144 -2.88 29.16 -3.89
C ALA A 144 -2.43 28.03 -4.83
N TRP A 145 -2.41 28.28 -6.15
CA TRP A 145 -1.94 27.30 -7.11
C TRP A 145 -0.46 26.94 -6.90
N VAL A 146 0.40 27.90 -6.50
CA VAL A 146 1.81 27.64 -6.17
C VAL A 146 1.90 26.79 -4.88
N GLN A 147 1.04 27.07 -3.88
CA GLN A 147 0.99 26.27 -2.66
C GLN A 147 0.56 24.83 -2.98
N TYR A 148 -0.39 24.63 -3.90
CA TYR A 148 -0.81 23.31 -4.37
C TYR A 148 0.34 22.56 -5.04
N VAL A 149 1.03 23.21 -5.98
CA VAL A 149 2.19 22.64 -6.68
C VAL A 149 3.28 22.23 -5.70
N GLN A 150 3.52 23.03 -4.65
CA GLN A 150 4.53 22.78 -3.63
C GLN A 150 4.09 21.87 -2.49
N SER A 151 2.84 21.38 -2.48
CA SER A 151 2.33 20.42 -1.51
C SER A 151 3.11 19.11 -1.61
N ARG A 152 3.75 18.69 -0.51
CA ARG A 152 4.60 17.49 -0.48
C ARG A 152 3.72 16.25 -0.36
N ARG A 153 3.75 15.40 -1.39
CA ARG A 153 2.98 14.16 -1.45
C ARG A 153 3.91 12.97 -1.64
N LEU A 154 3.72 11.95 -0.82
CA LEU A 154 4.51 10.73 -0.80
C LEU A 154 3.65 9.53 -1.17
N GLU A 155 4.06 8.76 -2.16
CA GLU A 155 3.47 7.45 -2.47
C GLU A 155 4.26 6.33 -1.77
N VAL A 156 3.53 5.45 -1.05
CA VAL A 156 4.07 4.29 -0.33
C VAL A 156 3.34 3.01 -0.76
N THR A 157 3.97 2.00 -1.10
CA THR A 157 5.20 1.71 -1.82
C THR A 157 4.92 1.98 -3.29
N CYS A 158 5.76 2.75 -3.95
CA CYS A 158 5.26 3.38 -5.18
C CYS A 158 5.20 2.43 -6.40
N GLY A 159 5.82 1.26 -6.37
CA GLY A 159 5.86 0.40 -7.56
C GLY A 159 6.38 1.17 -8.77
N GLU A 160 5.58 1.21 -9.84
CA GLU A 160 5.82 2.01 -11.06
C GLU A 160 5.30 3.46 -10.94
N ALA A 161 4.90 3.89 -9.73
CA ALA A 161 4.35 5.20 -9.37
C ALA A 161 2.98 5.56 -9.99
N PRO A 162 1.97 4.68 -9.96
CA PRO A 162 0.68 4.92 -10.61
C PRO A 162 -0.13 6.07 -9.97
N PHE A 163 0.07 6.37 -8.69
CA PHE A 163 -0.54 7.54 -8.04
C PHE A 163 0.18 8.84 -8.38
N LEU A 164 1.49 8.79 -8.63
CA LEU A 164 2.29 9.98 -8.94
C LEU A 164 2.24 10.35 -10.41
N ALA A 165 2.32 9.37 -11.32
CA ALA A 165 2.38 9.58 -12.77
C ALA A 165 1.55 8.53 -13.50
N SER A 166 0.58 8.97 -14.29
CA SER A 166 -0.38 8.09 -14.97
C SER A 166 -0.20 8.13 -16.48
N ARG A 167 0.99 7.76 -16.96
CA ARG A 167 1.27 7.66 -18.41
C ARG A 167 0.48 6.52 -19.06
N TYR A 168 0.28 5.46 -18.31
CA TYR A 168 -0.53 4.30 -18.67
C TYR A 168 -1.25 3.76 -17.43
N ASP A 169 -2.28 2.98 -17.65
CA ASP A 169 -2.95 2.23 -16.58
C ASP A 169 -2.10 1.02 -16.19
N ALA A 170 -1.62 0.96 -14.96
CA ALA A 170 -0.75 -0.11 -14.46
C ALA A 170 -1.44 -1.50 -14.40
N ALA A 171 -2.78 -1.54 -14.46
CA ALA A 171 -3.54 -2.79 -14.47
C ALA A 171 -3.85 -3.32 -15.88
N THR A 172 -3.98 -2.43 -16.88
CA THR A 172 -4.36 -2.79 -18.25
C THR A 172 -3.27 -2.57 -19.28
N GLY A 173 -2.30 -1.69 -19.00
CA GLY A 173 -1.29 -1.26 -19.96
C GLY A 173 -1.84 -0.26 -21.00
N GLU A 174 -3.03 0.30 -20.83
CA GLU A 174 -3.57 1.30 -21.74
C GLU A 174 -2.86 2.65 -21.56
N MET A 175 -2.33 3.22 -22.64
CA MET A 175 -1.69 4.54 -22.62
C MET A 175 -2.72 5.64 -22.36
N ILE A 176 -2.38 6.58 -21.48
CA ILE A 176 -3.25 7.68 -21.10
C ILE A 176 -2.69 8.99 -21.70
N PRO A 177 -3.42 9.65 -22.61
CA PRO A 177 -3.00 10.93 -23.18
C PRO A 177 -2.81 12.00 -22.10
N VAL A 178 -1.82 12.89 -22.26
CA VAL A 178 -1.46 13.94 -21.29
C VAL A 178 -2.66 14.70 -20.73
N ALA A 179 -3.61 15.07 -21.60
CA ALA A 179 -4.83 15.80 -21.19
C ALA A 179 -5.79 15.00 -20.29
N ARG A 180 -5.66 13.67 -20.24
CA ARG A 180 -6.52 12.79 -19.45
C ARG A 180 -5.83 12.22 -18.19
N ARG A 181 -4.56 12.52 -18.01
CA ARG A 181 -3.76 11.99 -16.89
C ARG A 181 -4.21 12.49 -15.54
N ILE A 182 -4.07 11.62 -14.55
CA ILE A 182 -4.65 11.81 -13.21
C ILE A 182 -3.62 11.72 -12.08
N GLY A 183 -2.36 11.40 -12.39
CA GLY A 183 -1.29 11.31 -11.40
C GLY A 183 -1.04 12.63 -10.67
N ILE A 184 -0.50 12.56 -9.47
CA ILE A 184 -0.19 13.74 -8.64
C ILE A 184 0.71 14.73 -9.39
N LEU A 185 1.77 14.22 -10.04
CA LEU A 185 2.69 15.06 -10.83
C LEU A 185 1.97 15.60 -12.07
N ASP A 186 1.16 14.78 -12.75
CA ASP A 186 0.37 15.23 -13.91
C ASP A 186 -0.55 16.41 -13.54
N ARG A 187 -1.27 16.32 -12.42
CA ARG A 187 -2.15 17.38 -11.92
C ARG A 187 -1.38 18.65 -11.58
N LYS A 188 -0.23 18.53 -10.92
CA LYS A 188 0.64 19.66 -10.60
C LYS A 188 1.17 20.34 -11.87
N LEU A 189 1.63 19.57 -12.86
CA LEU A 189 2.12 20.09 -14.13
C LEU A 189 1.01 20.70 -14.98
N ARG A 190 -0.21 20.13 -14.92
CA ARG A 190 -1.40 20.77 -15.51
C ARG A 190 -1.67 22.14 -14.87
N VAL A 191 -1.66 22.22 -13.54
CA VAL A 191 -1.84 23.50 -12.82
C VAL A 191 -0.76 24.51 -13.21
N VAL A 192 0.50 24.09 -13.32
CA VAL A 192 1.58 24.95 -13.80
C VAL A 192 1.29 25.42 -15.23
N SER A 193 0.88 24.54 -16.13
CA SER A 193 0.57 24.86 -17.53
C SER A 193 -0.63 25.81 -17.68
N GLU A 194 -1.60 25.74 -16.77
CA GLU A 194 -2.78 26.63 -16.74
C GLU A 194 -2.46 28.02 -16.19
N ASN A 195 -1.40 28.20 -15.37
CA ASN A 195 -1.12 29.43 -14.65
C ASN A 195 0.19 30.13 -15.06
N ALA A 196 1.20 29.41 -15.55
CA ALA A 196 2.47 30.02 -15.98
C ALA A 196 2.32 30.74 -17.30
N ALA A 197 2.72 32.03 -17.35
CA ALA A 197 2.61 32.88 -18.52
C ALA A 197 3.78 32.69 -19.48
N THR A 198 4.97 32.37 -18.97
CA THR A 198 6.20 32.19 -19.77
C THR A 198 6.79 30.81 -19.59
N GLU A 199 7.63 30.40 -20.52
CA GLU A 199 8.31 29.11 -20.43
C GLU A 199 9.29 29.04 -19.25
N GLU A 200 9.96 30.15 -18.92
CA GLU A 200 10.85 30.26 -17.76
C GLU A 200 10.07 30.06 -16.45
N GLU A 201 8.91 30.71 -16.36
CA GLU A 201 8.02 30.55 -15.22
C GLU A 201 7.51 29.10 -15.12
N TRP A 202 7.15 28.49 -16.25
CA TRP A 202 6.75 27.09 -16.31
C TRP A 202 7.85 26.17 -15.78
N HIS A 203 9.10 26.30 -16.28
CA HIS A 203 10.22 25.50 -15.80
C HIS A 203 10.47 25.64 -14.31
N LYS A 204 10.37 26.85 -13.78
CA LYS A 204 10.50 27.12 -12.34
C LYS A 204 9.48 26.32 -11.53
N TYR A 205 8.21 26.42 -11.88
CA TYR A 205 7.16 25.79 -11.10
C TYR A 205 6.99 24.30 -11.41
N ALA A 206 7.30 23.86 -12.61
CA ALA A 206 7.41 22.43 -12.94
C ALA A 206 8.52 21.76 -12.12
N THR A 207 9.67 22.45 -11.94
CA THR A 207 10.72 21.98 -11.02
C THR A 207 10.19 21.84 -9.59
N HIS A 208 9.41 22.81 -9.07
CA HIS A 208 8.78 22.72 -7.75
C HIS A 208 7.76 21.56 -7.67
N ALA A 209 7.04 21.28 -8.75
CA ALA A 209 6.13 20.13 -8.82
C ALA A 209 6.89 18.80 -8.62
N VAL A 210 8.01 18.62 -9.32
CA VAL A 210 8.85 17.43 -9.15
C VAL A 210 9.49 17.40 -7.76
N GLN A 211 9.98 18.53 -7.23
CA GLN A 211 10.57 18.64 -5.89
C GLN A 211 9.62 18.30 -4.75
N SER A 212 8.32 18.38 -4.96
CA SER A 212 7.27 18.11 -3.98
C SER A 212 6.54 16.79 -4.19
N THR A 213 7.01 15.95 -5.11
CA THR A 213 6.47 14.63 -5.43
C THR A 213 7.49 13.57 -5.04
N TYR A 214 7.11 12.68 -4.12
CA TYR A 214 7.99 11.71 -3.48
C TYR A 214 7.41 10.29 -3.55
N GLY A 215 8.28 9.29 -3.52
CA GLY A 215 7.93 7.89 -3.43
C GLY A 215 9.09 7.03 -2.94
N TYR A 216 8.80 5.87 -2.38
CA TYR A 216 9.83 4.86 -2.16
C TYR A 216 9.35 3.48 -2.61
N GLU A 217 10.30 2.66 -3.00
CA GLU A 217 10.06 1.31 -3.47
C GLU A 217 11.20 0.39 -3.03
N TYR A 218 10.86 -0.85 -2.72
CA TYR A 218 11.83 -1.87 -2.36
C TYR A 218 12.55 -2.43 -3.59
N GLN A 219 11.79 -2.78 -4.62
CA GLN A 219 12.28 -3.46 -5.82
C GLN A 219 12.89 -2.46 -6.81
N GLY A 220 14.14 -2.70 -7.22
CA GLY A 220 14.88 -1.76 -8.06
C GLY A 220 14.33 -1.60 -9.47
N ASP A 221 13.79 -2.66 -10.07
CA ASP A 221 13.19 -2.60 -11.40
C ASP A 221 11.92 -1.71 -11.40
N ASN A 222 11.05 -1.88 -10.42
CA ASN A 222 9.87 -1.02 -10.25
C ASN A 222 10.25 0.43 -9.96
N LEU A 223 11.25 0.65 -9.08
CA LEU A 223 11.74 1.99 -8.78
C LEU A 223 12.31 2.69 -10.02
N LEU A 224 13.03 1.96 -10.87
CA LEU A 224 13.56 2.52 -12.12
C LEU A 224 12.43 2.89 -13.08
N LEU A 225 11.41 2.03 -13.21
CA LEU A 225 10.20 2.34 -13.98
C LEU A 225 9.49 3.60 -13.44
N ALA A 226 9.33 3.71 -12.13
CA ALA A 226 8.76 4.90 -11.48
C ALA A 226 9.54 6.17 -11.82
N ARG A 227 10.88 6.12 -11.72
CA ARG A 227 11.75 7.26 -12.05
C ARG A 227 11.63 7.68 -13.50
N VAL A 228 11.61 6.72 -14.43
CA VAL A 228 11.42 6.98 -15.86
C VAL A 228 10.01 7.52 -16.13
N ASN A 229 8.99 7.00 -15.49
CA ASN A 229 7.62 7.52 -15.59
C ASN A 229 7.53 9.01 -15.21
N LEU A 230 8.14 9.41 -14.09
CA LEU A 230 8.15 10.82 -13.68
C LEU A 230 8.96 11.70 -14.66
N LEU A 231 10.11 11.22 -15.16
CA LEU A 231 10.92 11.94 -16.14
C LEU A 231 10.14 12.18 -17.43
N LEU A 232 9.55 11.13 -17.98
CA LEU A 232 8.77 11.21 -19.23
C LEU A 232 7.48 12.02 -19.03
N THR A 233 6.85 11.96 -17.85
CA THR A 233 5.71 12.82 -17.52
C THR A 233 6.10 14.29 -17.61
N TYR A 234 7.25 14.70 -17.04
CA TYR A 234 7.74 16.06 -17.16
C TYR A 234 7.99 16.44 -18.64
N ALA A 235 8.68 15.59 -19.40
CA ALA A 235 9.00 15.82 -20.81
C ALA A 235 7.75 15.97 -21.70
N GLU A 236 6.77 15.10 -21.50
CA GLU A 236 5.53 15.08 -22.28
C GLU A 236 4.61 16.27 -21.94
N HIS A 237 4.55 16.72 -20.68
CA HIS A 237 3.85 17.95 -20.30
C HIS A 237 4.52 19.22 -20.88
N LEU A 238 5.86 19.27 -20.90
CA LEU A 238 6.59 20.34 -21.57
C LEU A 238 6.27 20.37 -23.07
N GLN A 239 6.34 19.21 -23.73
CA GLN A 239 6.03 19.09 -25.15
C GLN A 239 4.57 19.46 -25.45
N ALA A 240 3.63 19.03 -24.60
CA ALA A 240 2.21 19.38 -24.77
C ALA A 240 1.97 20.90 -24.66
N ARG A 241 2.68 21.58 -23.75
CA ARG A 241 2.49 23.03 -23.51
C ARG A 241 3.27 23.92 -24.49
N TRP A 242 4.52 23.58 -24.79
CA TRP A 242 5.45 24.43 -25.53
C TRP A 242 5.82 23.90 -26.93
N GLN A 243 5.23 22.75 -27.33
CA GLN A 243 5.40 22.12 -28.65
C GLN A 243 6.87 21.80 -28.97
N ARG A 244 7.70 21.55 -27.97
CA ARG A 244 9.10 21.13 -28.12
C ARG A 244 9.46 20.06 -27.07
N LYS A 245 10.49 19.28 -27.36
CA LYS A 245 11.09 18.35 -26.41
C LYS A 245 12.06 19.09 -25.47
N PRO A 246 12.26 18.59 -24.23
CA PRO A 246 13.28 19.11 -23.33
C PRO A 246 14.69 18.82 -23.86
N THR A 247 15.63 19.72 -23.55
CA THR A 247 17.06 19.48 -23.78
C THR A 247 17.66 18.62 -22.67
N LYS A 248 18.89 18.12 -22.89
CA LYS A 248 19.61 17.35 -21.86
C LYS A 248 19.88 18.21 -20.62
N GLU A 249 20.20 19.47 -20.79
CA GLU A 249 20.48 20.45 -19.74
C GLU A 249 19.24 20.71 -18.88
N GLU A 250 18.03 20.66 -19.45
CA GLU A 250 16.77 20.76 -18.73
C GLU A 250 16.41 19.47 -18.02
N LEU A 251 16.70 18.31 -18.61
CA LEU A 251 16.40 17.00 -18.03
C LEU A 251 17.34 16.64 -16.86
N GLN A 252 18.61 17.06 -16.89
CA GLN A 252 19.60 16.67 -15.89
C GLN A 252 19.24 17.10 -14.46
N PRO A 253 18.81 18.35 -14.19
CA PRO A 253 18.34 18.74 -12.85
C PRO A 253 17.07 18.00 -12.45
N ILE A 254 16.14 17.73 -13.36
CA ILE A 254 14.90 16.97 -13.10
C ILE A 254 15.22 15.53 -12.71
N ALA A 255 16.08 14.84 -13.46
CA ALA A 255 16.55 13.50 -13.15
C ALA A 255 17.26 13.45 -11.77
N THR A 256 18.01 14.49 -11.44
CA THR A 256 18.65 14.62 -10.12
C THR A 256 17.62 14.74 -9.01
N ILE A 257 16.56 15.52 -9.19
CA ILE A 257 15.48 15.65 -8.22
C ILE A 257 14.75 14.30 -8.07
N ILE A 258 14.41 13.66 -9.20
CA ILE A 258 13.73 12.36 -9.21
C ILE A 258 14.55 11.31 -8.44
N SER A 259 15.86 11.22 -8.66
CA SER A 259 16.72 10.26 -7.97
C SER A 259 16.86 10.50 -6.46
N TRP A 260 16.56 11.72 -5.97
CA TRP A 260 16.45 12.04 -4.55
C TRP A 260 15.06 11.74 -3.99
N ASN A 261 14.02 11.99 -4.78
CA ASN A 261 12.64 11.95 -4.33
C ASN A 261 11.99 10.57 -4.45
N LEU A 262 12.49 9.74 -5.38
CA LEU A 262 12.12 8.33 -5.49
C LEU A 262 13.34 7.50 -5.07
N TRP A 263 13.33 6.98 -3.85
CA TRP A 263 14.47 6.25 -3.28
C TRP A 263 14.16 4.78 -3.02
N GLN A 264 15.20 3.95 -3.04
CA GLN A 264 15.09 2.54 -2.73
C GLN A 264 15.11 2.34 -1.22
N MET A 265 14.07 1.69 -0.67
CA MET A 265 13.94 1.53 0.77
C MET A 265 13.14 0.29 1.14
N ASP A 266 13.62 -0.43 2.15
CA ASP A 266 12.79 -1.31 2.95
C ASP A 266 11.91 -0.43 3.87
N GLY A 267 10.61 -0.42 3.59
CA GLY A 267 9.68 0.48 4.28
C GLY A 267 9.44 0.14 5.75
N LEU A 268 9.81 -1.06 6.19
CA LEU A 268 9.69 -1.49 7.60
C LEU A 268 10.99 -1.26 8.38
N HIS A 269 12.15 -1.44 7.74
CA HIS A 269 13.47 -1.25 8.35
C HIS A 269 14.08 0.14 8.07
N LEU A 270 13.45 0.96 7.21
CA LEU A 270 13.84 2.33 6.85
C LEU A 270 15.26 2.44 6.26
N SER A 271 15.77 1.35 5.76
CA SER A 271 17.13 1.19 5.25
C SER A 271 17.12 0.78 3.77
N VAL A 272 18.27 0.95 3.12
CA VAL A 272 18.48 0.43 1.77
C VAL A 272 18.38 -1.11 1.81
N PRO A 273 17.67 -1.76 0.87
CA PRO A 273 17.54 -3.22 0.82
C PRO A 273 18.89 -3.95 0.81
N GLY A 274 18.91 -5.16 1.38
CA GLY A 274 20.09 -6.03 1.42
C GLY A 274 21.05 -5.81 2.61
N GLY A 275 20.83 -4.78 3.44
CA GLY A 275 21.50 -4.64 4.73
C GLY A 275 20.74 -5.37 5.84
N LYS A 276 21.46 -6.03 6.75
CA LYS A 276 20.84 -6.55 7.98
C LYS A 276 20.96 -5.52 9.09
N PRO A 277 19.90 -5.29 9.90
CA PRO A 277 20.00 -4.46 11.10
C PRO A 277 21.13 -4.99 12.00
N GLN A 278 21.95 -4.11 12.57
CA GLN A 278 22.89 -4.55 13.58
C GLN A 278 22.08 -5.10 14.77
N PRO A 279 22.38 -6.28 15.30
CA PRO A 279 21.75 -6.76 16.51
C PRO A 279 22.04 -5.74 17.63
N GLU A 280 21.01 -5.35 18.35
CA GLU A 280 21.19 -4.59 19.60
C GLU A 280 22.17 -5.35 20.51
N ALA A 281 23.10 -4.65 21.16
CA ALA A 281 24.32 -5.15 21.78
C ALA A 281 24.11 -6.11 23.00
N GLU A 282 22.97 -6.77 23.15
CA GLU A 282 22.64 -7.58 24.34
C GLU A 282 22.50 -9.10 24.13
N GLN A 283 22.71 -9.64 22.92
CA GLN A 283 22.77 -11.10 22.75
C GLN A 283 23.91 -11.53 21.82
N LEU A 284 25.12 -11.46 22.33
CA LEU A 284 26.24 -12.27 21.83
C LEU A 284 25.98 -13.73 22.26
N ASP A 285 25.25 -14.48 21.45
CA ASP A 285 25.10 -15.91 21.64
C ASP A 285 26.46 -16.60 21.37
N LEU A 286 26.88 -17.45 22.29
CA LEU A 286 28.16 -18.19 22.24
C LEU A 286 28.30 -19.04 20.95
N PHE A 287 27.21 -19.32 20.25
CA PHE A 287 27.18 -20.02 18.98
C PHE A 287 27.68 -19.21 17.78
N SER A 288 27.66 -17.89 17.84
CA SER A 288 28.17 -17.02 16.77
C SER A 288 29.72 -17.01 16.66
N MET A 289 30.43 -17.53 17.67
CA MET A 289 31.89 -17.61 17.64
C MET A 289 32.46 -18.79 16.81
N PHE A 290 31.63 -19.74 16.34
CA PHE A 290 32.08 -20.93 15.61
C PHE A 290 31.45 -21.09 14.21
N GLY A 291 30.58 -20.17 13.79
CA GLY A 291 30.05 -20.13 12.42
C GLY A 291 30.91 -19.27 11.51
N THR A 292 31.04 -19.66 10.25
CA THR A 292 31.60 -18.81 9.19
C THR A 292 30.82 -17.50 9.18
N VAL A 293 31.48 -16.41 9.58
CA VAL A 293 30.91 -15.04 9.56
C VAL A 293 30.72 -14.70 8.07
N GLU A 294 29.50 -14.88 7.55
CA GLU A 294 29.13 -14.11 6.36
C GLU A 294 29.32 -12.64 6.71
N GLU A 295 30.14 -11.94 5.95
CA GLU A 295 30.30 -10.47 6.10
C GLU A 295 28.94 -9.82 6.00
N GLN A 296 28.32 -9.54 7.16
CA GLN A 296 27.02 -8.87 7.22
C GLN A 296 27.23 -7.41 6.86
N THR A 297 26.78 -7.02 5.69
CA THR A 297 26.78 -5.62 5.28
C THR A 297 25.84 -4.84 6.23
N PRO A 298 26.31 -3.84 6.96
CA PRO A 298 25.46 -3.08 7.87
C PRO A 298 24.35 -2.36 7.11
N ALA A 299 23.18 -2.26 7.71
CA ALA A 299 22.06 -1.53 7.14
C ALA A 299 22.43 -0.05 6.93
N VAL A 300 22.15 0.48 5.75
CA VAL A 300 22.38 1.88 5.41
C VAL A 300 21.06 2.63 5.52
N SER A 301 20.96 3.59 6.44
CA SER A 301 19.76 4.43 6.59
C SER A 301 19.47 5.25 5.33
N CYS A 302 18.22 5.27 4.91
CA CYS A 302 17.78 6.00 3.73
C CYS A 302 17.80 7.51 3.96
N LYS A 303 18.29 8.26 2.96
CA LYS A 303 18.38 9.72 2.97
C LYS A 303 17.33 10.36 2.08
N VAL A 304 16.71 11.41 2.59
CA VAL A 304 15.72 12.22 1.90
C VAL A 304 16.15 13.67 1.85
N LYS A 305 15.86 14.35 0.75
CA LYS A 305 16.17 15.78 0.56
C LYS A 305 14.93 16.64 0.80
N ASN A 306 15.08 17.61 1.69
CA ASN A 306 14.12 18.71 1.88
C ASN A 306 14.50 19.87 0.97
N TRP A 307 13.81 20.02 -0.15
CA TRP A 307 14.10 21.05 -1.15
C TRP A 307 13.82 22.48 -0.67
N ARG A 308 12.91 22.68 0.30
CA ARG A 308 12.63 24.02 0.85
C ARG A 308 13.80 24.55 1.68
N SER A 309 14.45 23.69 2.45
CA SER A 309 15.63 24.05 3.25
C SER A 309 16.96 23.66 2.59
N ASN A 310 16.92 22.98 1.47
CA ASN A 310 18.05 22.38 0.77
C ASN A 310 18.92 21.45 1.65
N LYS A 311 18.31 20.84 2.68
CA LYS A 311 18.99 19.93 3.62
C LYS A 311 18.70 18.48 3.26
N THR A 312 19.69 17.62 3.46
CA THR A 312 19.56 16.16 3.41
C THR A 312 19.50 15.63 4.85
N GLN A 313 18.65 14.65 5.09
CA GLN A 313 18.43 14.03 6.40
C GLN A 313 18.09 12.55 6.25
N ASN A 314 18.27 11.77 7.30
CA ASN A 314 17.84 10.39 7.34
C ASN A 314 16.30 10.34 7.42
N PHE A 315 15.69 9.38 6.74
CA PHE A 315 14.23 9.23 6.74
C PHE A 315 13.67 8.96 8.14
N GLU A 316 14.37 8.19 8.96
CA GLU A 316 14.04 7.91 10.37
C GLU A 316 13.77 9.19 11.18
N THR A 317 14.58 10.25 10.95
CA THR A 317 14.43 11.51 11.68
C THR A 317 13.11 12.23 11.39
N ILE A 318 12.44 11.92 10.27
CA ILE A 318 11.09 12.43 9.96
C ILE A 318 10.06 11.77 10.87
N GLN A 319 10.20 10.48 11.13
CA GLN A 319 9.32 9.70 12.00
C GLN A 319 9.43 10.12 13.46
N GLU A 320 10.65 10.33 13.93
CA GLU A 320 10.93 10.77 15.31
C GLU A 320 10.43 12.20 15.61
N GLY A 321 9.98 12.93 14.58
CA GLY A 321 9.54 14.31 14.72
C GLY A 321 10.67 15.30 15.03
N SER A 322 11.91 14.84 14.95
CA SER A 322 13.13 15.65 15.24
C SER A 322 13.43 16.68 14.15
N THR A 323 12.67 16.65 13.04
CA THR A 323 12.84 17.57 11.92
C THR A 323 11.57 18.35 11.59
N SER A 324 11.73 19.51 10.94
CA SER A 324 10.60 20.30 10.42
C SER A 324 10.00 19.74 9.12
N MET A 325 10.54 18.64 8.58
CA MET A 325 10.02 18.01 7.36
C MET A 325 8.97 16.97 7.73
N LYS A 326 7.71 17.24 7.37
CA LYS A 326 6.67 16.21 7.25
C LYS A 326 6.07 16.31 5.85
N PHE A 327 5.54 15.19 5.36
CA PHE A 327 4.75 15.21 4.15
C PHE A 327 3.37 15.79 4.45
N ASP A 328 2.83 16.52 3.48
CA ASP A 328 1.48 17.06 3.63
C ASP A 328 0.46 15.92 3.47
N TYR A 329 0.75 14.97 2.56
CA TYR A 329 -0.04 13.78 2.31
C TYR A 329 0.82 12.55 2.06
N VAL A 330 0.35 11.40 2.54
CA VAL A 330 0.79 10.07 2.12
C VAL A 330 -0.37 9.37 1.42
N ILE A 331 -0.08 8.70 0.32
CA ILE A 331 -1.02 7.89 -0.46
C ILE A 331 -0.35 6.59 -0.88
N GLY A 332 -1.12 5.53 -1.09
CA GLY A 332 -0.55 4.32 -1.68
C GLY A 332 -1.35 3.06 -1.48
N ASN A 333 -0.77 1.99 -2.01
CA ASN A 333 -1.24 0.61 -1.87
C ASN A 333 -0.07 -0.22 -1.32
N PRO A 334 0.14 -0.24 0.02
CA PRO A 334 1.27 -0.96 0.61
C PRO A 334 1.13 -2.47 0.45
N PRO A 335 2.22 -3.25 0.59
CA PRO A 335 2.18 -4.71 0.57
C PRO A 335 1.21 -5.24 1.64
N TYR A 336 0.46 -6.30 1.29
CA TYR A 336 -0.55 -6.84 2.21
C TYR A 336 0.01 -7.89 3.16
N GLN A 337 1.03 -8.62 2.73
CA GLN A 337 1.59 -9.78 3.44
C GLN A 337 3.12 -9.77 3.31
N GLU A 338 3.78 -10.35 4.30
CA GLU A 338 5.23 -10.57 4.29
C GLU A 338 5.59 -11.79 3.45
N GLU A 339 6.72 -11.74 2.77
CA GLU A 339 7.32 -12.89 2.12
C GLU A 339 7.82 -13.87 3.18
N THR A 340 7.46 -15.14 3.07
CA THR A 340 7.99 -16.20 3.94
C THR A 340 8.59 -17.30 3.09
N ASP A 341 9.81 -17.71 3.43
CA ASP A 341 10.50 -18.86 2.80
C ASP A 341 9.90 -20.22 3.20
N SER A 342 8.84 -20.22 4.01
CA SER A 342 8.20 -21.44 4.47
C SER A 342 7.07 -21.86 3.52
N ASP A 343 6.88 -23.17 3.34
CA ASP A 343 5.70 -23.78 2.67
C ASP A 343 4.36 -23.47 3.37
N SER A 344 4.38 -22.56 4.35
CA SER A 344 3.20 -22.12 5.08
C SER A 344 2.26 -21.35 4.15
N THR A 345 1.05 -21.80 4.03
CA THR A 345 -0.03 -21.09 3.31
C THR A 345 -0.53 -19.83 4.05
N ARG A 346 0.05 -19.52 5.22
CA ARG A 346 -0.35 -18.40 6.07
C ARG A 346 0.78 -17.40 6.17
N MET A 347 0.69 -16.33 5.38
CA MET A 347 1.62 -15.20 5.43
C MET A 347 1.12 -14.15 6.42
N PRO A 348 1.97 -13.63 7.33
CA PRO A 348 1.57 -12.57 8.26
C PRO A 348 1.23 -11.28 7.51
N PRO A 349 0.22 -10.52 7.95
CA PRO A 349 -0.08 -9.22 7.37
C PRO A 349 1.01 -8.21 7.73
N VAL A 350 1.35 -7.33 6.79
CA VAL A 350 2.30 -6.22 7.01
C VAL A 350 1.67 -4.84 6.74
N TYR A 351 0.54 -4.77 6.06
CA TYR A 351 -0.11 -3.51 5.72
C TYR A 351 -0.40 -2.64 6.96
N ASN A 352 -0.72 -3.24 8.10
CA ASN A 352 -0.92 -2.54 9.36
C ASN A 352 0.35 -1.85 9.86
N LEU A 353 1.53 -2.43 9.63
CA LEU A 353 2.82 -1.82 9.94
C LEU A 353 3.07 -0.62 9.03
N PHE A 354 2.82 -0.76 7.72
CA PHE A 354 2.91 0.36 6.77
C PHE A 354 1.94 1.50 7.10
N MET A 355 0.73 1.19 7.61
CA MET A 355 -0.20 2.20 8.11
C MET A 355 0.42 2.98 9.28
N ASP A 356 0.92 2.28 10.29
CA ASP A 356 1.54 2.90 11.47
C ASP A 356 2.78 3.74 11.09
N GLU A 357 3.64 3.26 10.19
CA GLU A 357 4.80 4.02 9.70
C GLU A 357 4.40 5.26 8.91
N SER A 358 3.35 5.16 8.07
CA SER A 358 2.82 6.29 7.31
C SER A 358 2.28 7.40 8.21
N TYR A 359 1.64 7.04 9.33
CA TYR A 359 1.10 8.01 10.29
C TYR A 359 2.18 8.82 11.03
N LYS A 360 3.40 8.30 11.09
CA LYS A 360 4.54 9.01 11.70
C LYS A 360 5.10 10.11 10.80
N VAL A 361 5.04 9.94 9.47
CA VAL A 361 5.71 10.84 8.50
C VAL A 361 4.81 11.91 7.90
N ALA A 362 3.48 11.76 8.03
CA ALA A 362 2.50 12.73 7.50
C ALA A 362 1.36 12.98 8.48
N HIS A 363 0.68 14.13 8.29
CA HIS A 363 -0.55 14.41 9.02
C HIS A 363 -1.76 13.76 8.38
N LYS A 364 -1.75 13.60 7.06
CA LYS A 364 -2.86 13.09 6.26
C LYS A 364 -2.38 11.88 5.46
N VAL A 365 -3.06 10.76 5.66
CA VAL A 365 -2.67 9.47 5.09
C VAL A 365 -3.89 8.79 4.48
N GLU A 366 -3.83 8.46 3.21
CA GLU A 366 -4.86 7.73 2.48
C GLU A 366 -4.24 6.45 1.88
N LEU A 367 -4.72 5.30 2.33
CA LEU A 367 -4.19 3.99 1.90
C LEU A 367 -5.31 3.05 1.48
N ILE A 368 -5.05 2.24 0.46
CA ILE A 368 -5.88 1.09 0.13
C ILE A 368 -5.28 -0.17 0.77
N THR A 369 -6.10 -0.89 1.54
CA THR A 369 -5.65 -2.03 2.33
C THR A 369 -6.70 -3.14 2.34
N PRO A 370 -6.33 -4.40 2.70
CA PRO A 370 -7.31 -5.41 3.05
C PRO A 370 -8.22 -4.93 4.18
N ALA A 371 -9.53 -5.18 4.05
CA ALA A 371 -10.53 -4.63 4.97
C ALA A 371 -10.85 -5.53 6.19
N ARG A 372 -10.20 -6.69 6.32
CA ARG A 372 -10.55 -7.68 7.36
C ARG A 372 -10.40 -7.15 8.79
N PHE A 373 -9.45 -6.28 9.04
CA PHE A 373 -9.25 -5.66 10.36
C PHE A 373 -10.47 -4.85 10.82
N LEU A 374 -11.25 -4.28 9.90
CA LEU A 374 -12.48 -3.54 10.21
C LEU A 374 -13.54 -4.44 10.88
N PHE A 375 -13.46 -5.73 10.65
CA PHE A 375 -14.36 -6.74 11.23
C PHE A 375 -13.69 -7.54 12.35
N ASN A 376 -12.59 -7.02 12.89
CA ASN A 376 -11.76 -7.70 13.90
C ASN A 376 -11.32 -9.11 13.47
N ALA A 377 -11.12 -9.29 12.16
CA ALA A 377 -10.71 -10.52 11.49
C ALA A 377 -9.40 -10.31 10.74
N GLY A 378 -8.74 -11.40 10.32
CA GLY A 378 -7.54 -11.31 9.48
C GLY A 378 -6.27 -11.49 10.27
N TYR A 379 -5.50 -11.88 10.72
CA TYR A 379 -4.23 -12.11 11.43
C TYR A 379 -3.52 -10.85 11.93
N THR A 380 -4.08 -9.64 11.73
CA THR A 380 -3.59 -8.44 12.44
C THR A 380 -3.82 -8.60 13.94
N PRO A 381 -2.90 -8.10 14.80
CA PRO A 381 -3.08 -8.17 16.25
C PRO A 381 -4.41 -7.54 16.69
N LYS A 382 -5.16 -8.19 17.56
CA LYS A 382 -6.44 -7.67 18.05
C LYS A 382 -6.29 -6.29 18.70
N SER A 383 -5.22 -6.09 19.48
CA SER A 383 -4.90 -4.79 20.10
C SER A 383 -4.68 -3.69 19.06
N TRP A 384 -4.09 -4.02 17.91
CA TRP A 384 -3.94 -3.08 16.80
C TRP A 384 -5.30 -2.76 16.16
N ASN A 385 -6.15 -3.78 15.94
CA ASN A 385 -7.49 -3.56 15.40
C ASN A 385 -8.32 -2.65 16.33
N GLU A 386 -8.28 -2.89 17.62
CA GLU A 386 -8.94 -2.06 18.64
C GLU A 386 -8.39 -0.62 18.64
N LYS A 387 -7.06 -0.46 18.59
CA LYS A 387 -6.40 0.85 18.49
C LYS A 387 -6.91 1.63 17.28
N ILE A 388 -6.91 1.03 16.09
CA ILE A 388 -7.27 1.75 14.87
C ILE A 388 -8.78 2.03 14.77
N LEU A 389 -9.63 1.11 15.23
CA LEU A 389 -11.08 1.29 15.23
C LEU A 389 -11.54 2.34 16.26
N ASN A 390 -10.75 2.58 17.30
CA ASN A 390 -11.00 3.62 18.30
C ASN A 390 -10.22 4.92 18.04
N ASP A 391 -9.43 5.00 16.98
CA ASP A 391 -8.77 6.26 16.58
C ASP A 391 -9.80 7.23 16.01
N GLU A 392 -10.08 8.31 16.75
CA GLU A 392 -11.04 9.35 16.35
C GLU A 392 -10.62 10.15 15.11
N HIS A 393 -9.35 10.02 14.70
CA HIS A 393 -8.78 10.67 13.51
C HIS A 393 -8.84 9.79 12.26
N PHE A 394 -9.36 8.58 12.39
CA PHE A 394 -9.41 7.57 11.32
C PHE A 394 -10.84 7.40 10.78
N LYS A 395 -10.97 7.25 9.45
CA LYS A 395 -12.23 6.91 8.79
C LYS A 395 -12.01 6.00 7.58
N VAL A 396 -13.05 5.31 7.19
CA VAL A 396 -13.13 4.55 5.93
C VAL A 396 -13.81 5.43 4.88
N LEU A 397 -13.11 5.72 3.78
CA LEU A 397 -13.68 6.46 2.65
C LEU A 397 -14.51 5.56 1.75
N MET A 398 -14.05 4.32 1.56
CA MET A 398 -14.71 3.33 0.73
C MET A 398 -14.41 1.92 1.24
N TYR A 399 -15.42 1.05 1.17
CA TYR A 399 -15.29 -0.38 1.40
C TYR A 399 -15.92 -1.14 0.23
N GLU A 400 -15.18 -2.09 -0.32
CA GLU A 400 -15.67 -2.99 -1.37
C GLU A 400 -15.40 -4.43 -0.96
N VAL A 401 -16.48 -5.22 -0.87
CA VAL A 401 -16.40 -6.64 -0.47
C VAL A 401 -15.80 -7.50 -1.58
N ASP A 402 -16.08 -7.17 -2.83
CA ASP A 402 -15.56 -7.85 -4.01
C ASP A 402 -14.27 -7.18 -4.48
N SER A 403 -13.13 -7.70 -4.01
CA SER A 403 -11.82 -7.16 -4.38
C SER A 403 -11.52 -7.20 -5.87
N ALA A 404 -12.17 -8.10 -6.63
CA ALA A 404 -11.96 -8.21 -8.08
C ALA A 404 -12.40 -6.95 -8.84
N LYS A 405 -13.29 -6.14 -8.26
CA LYS A 405 -13.66 -4.83 -8.83
C LYS A 405 -12.50 -3.82 -8.82
N PHE A 406 -11.59 -3.94 -7.83
CA PHE A 406 -10.38 -3.11 -7.71
C PHE A 406 -9.18 -3.76 -8.37
N PHE A 407 -9.01 -5.05 -8.13
CA PHE A 407 -7.84 -5.82 -8.54
C PHE A 407 -8.30 -7.07 -9.29
N PRO A 408 -8.49 -6.98 -10.61
CA PRO A 408 -8.88 -8.15 -11.41
C PRO A 408 -7.93 -9.33 -11.16
N ASN A 409 -8.50 -10.53 -11.01
CA ASN A 409 -7.78 -11.78 -10.76
C ASN A 409 -7.11 -11.92 -9.37
N ILE A 410 -7.42 -11.04 -8.40
CA ILE A 410 -6.92 -11.13 -7.03
C ILE A 410 -8.09 -11.25 -6.06
N ASP A 411 -8.21 -12.39 -5.38
CA ASP A 411 -9.21 -12.61 -4.33
C ASP A 411 -8.63 -12.21 -2.97
N ILE A 412 -9.08 -11.06 -2.44
CA ILE A 412 -8.75 -10.58 -1.10
C ILE A 412 -9.96 -10.85 -0.21
N LYS A 413 -9.90 -11.96 0.53
CA LYS A 413 -10.98 -12.35 1.44
C LYS A 413 -11.29 -11.24 2.44
N GLY A 414 -12.57 -10.86 2.52
CA GLY A 414 -13.04 -9.76 3.35
C GLY A 414 -13.01 -8.40 2.67
N GLY A 415 -12.59 -8.36 1.39
CA GLY A 415 -12.61 -7.15 0.58
C GLY A 415 -11.47 -6.18 0.86
N VAL A 416 -11.57 -5.00 0.26
CA VAL A 416 -10.61 -3.91 0.38
C VAL A 416 -11.27 -2.64 0.90
N ALA A 417 -10.49 -1.81 1.57
CA ALA A 417 -10.93 -0.51 2.06
C ALA A 417 -9.94 0.59 1.64
N ILE A 418 -10.47 1.73 1.21
CA ILE A 418 -9.73 2.98 1.16
C ILE A 418 -9.93 3.66 2.51
N THR A 419 -8.85 3.84 3.23
CA THR A 419 -8.82 4.40 4.57
C THR A 419 -8.19 5.79 4.54
N TYR A 420 -8.62 6.67 5.43
CA TYR A 420 -8.09 8.02 5.56
C TYR A 420 -7.89 8.37 7.02
N ARG A 421 -6.74 8.94 7.34
CA ARG A 421 -6.44 9.49 8.66
C ARG A 421 -5.93 10.91 8.55
N ASP A 422 -6.50 11.82 9.34
CA ASP A 422 -6.00 13.19 9.50
C ASP A 422 -5.76 13.47 10.98
N ALA A 423 -4.51 13.59 11.37
CA ALA A 423 -4.09 13.82 12.75
C ALA A 423 -4.62 15.15 13.36
N ARG A 424 -5.22 16.02 12.54
CA ARG A 424 -5.73 17.33 12.94
C ARG A 424 -7.25 17.42 12.94
N GLN A 425 -7.93 16.40 12.42
CA GLN A 425 -9.39 16.38 12.30
C GLN A 425 -9.98 15.20 13.07
N VAL A 426 -10.98 15.47 13.90
CA VAL A 426 -11.73 14.46 14.64
C VAL A 426 -12.94 14.05 13.80
N PHE A 427 -13.03 12.76 13.44
CA PHE A 427 -14.17 12.15 12.75
C PHE A 427 -15.07 11.37 13.72
N GLY A 428 -14.54 11.03 14.90
CA GLY A 428 -15.10 10.13 15.87
C GLY A 428 -14.74 8.66 15.60
N ALA A 429 -14.59 7.89 16.67
CA ALA A 429 -14.21 6.48 16.59
C ALA A 429 -15.22 5.66 15.77
N ILE A 430 -14.71 4.75 14.94
CA ILE A 430 -15.54 3.77 14.22
C ILE A 430 -16.16 2.78 15.20
N GLY A 431 -15.35 2.27 16.14
CA GLY A 431 -15.73 1.23 17.11
C GLY A 431 -16.10 -0.08 16.42
N THR A 432 -17.36 -0.24 16.06
CA THR A 432 -17.86 -1.39 15.30
C THR A 432 -18.14 -0.96 13.86
N PHE A 433 -17.42 -1.57 12.91
CA PHE A 433 -17.63 -1.30 11.49
C PHE A 433 -18.75 -2.17 10.92
N THR A 434 -19.62 -1.59 10.10
CA THR A 434 -20.57 -2.32 9.28
C THR A 434 -20.42 -1.92 7.80
N LYS A 435 -20.66 -2.86 6.90
CA LYS A 435 -20.61 -2.59 5.46
C LYS A 435 -21.79 -1.74 4.95
N TYR A 436 -22.79 -1.54 5.79
CA TYR A 436 -24.00 -0.78 5.45
C TYR A 436 -23.98 0.56 6.20
N PRO A 437 -23.85 1.69 5.51
CA PRO A 437 -23.79 3.02 6.13
C PRO A 437 -25.00 3.33 7.04
N GLU A 438 -26.19 2.82 6.66
CA GLU A 438 -27.43 2.99 7.41
C GLU A 438 -27.32 2.34 8.80
N LEU A 439 -26.72 1.16 8.89
CA LEU A 439 -26.52 0.46 10.16
C LEU A 439 -25.55 1.19 11.08
N ASN A 440 -24.56 1.90 10.53
CA ASN A 440 -23.64 2.71 11.33
C ASN A 440 -24.38 3.85 12.07
N ALA A 441 -25.36 4.48 11.43
CA ALA A 441 -26.17 5.51 12.06
C ALA A 441 -27.10 4.93 13.15
N ILE A 442 -27.68 3.76 12.90
CA ILE A 442 -28.52 3.04 13.87
C ILE A 442 -27.65 2.62 15.07
N LEU A 443 -26.49 2.04 14.82
CA LEU A 443 -25.57 1.58 15.86
C LEU A 443 -25.14 2.74 16.79
N LYS A 444 -24.84 3.91 16.23
CA LYS A 444 -24.51 5.10 17.04
C LYS A 444 -25.66 5.50 17.98
N LYS A 445 -26.92 5.44 17.51
CA LYS A 445 -28.10 5.72 18.34
C LYS A 445 -28.27 4.67 19.44
N VAL A 446 -28.16 3.39 19.08
CA VAL A 446 -28.30 2.30 20.06
C VAL A 446 -27.19 2.35 21.12
N LYS A 447 -25.95 2.64 20.73
CA LYS A 447 -24.83 2.78 21.68
C LYS A 447 -25.02 3.91 22.68
N ALA A 448 -25.78 4.94 22.34
CA ALA A 448 -26.11 6.02 23.27
C ALA A 448 -27.12 5.60 24.34
N GLU A 449 -27.91 4.53 24.10
CA GLU A 449 -29.01 4.09 24.96
C GLU A 449 -28.69 2.84 25.77
N THR A 450 -27.69 2.02 25.36
CA THR A 450 -27.35 0.77 26.05
C THR A 450 -25.87 0.42 25.95
N GLU A 451 -25.33 -0.14 27.03
CA GLU A 451 -23.97 -0.69 27.09
C GLU A 451 -23.96 -2.22 26.96
N ILE A 452 -25.12 -2.87 26.90
CA ILE A 452 -25.23 -4.33 26.82
C ILE A 452 -25.57 -4.76 25.39
N TYR A 453 -24.72 -5.56 24.81
CA TYR A 453 -24.84 -6.07 23.45
C TYR A 453 -24.91 -7.58 23.43
N LEU A 454 -25.50 -8.15 22.37
CA LEU A 454 -25.58 -9.60 22.18
C LEU A 454 -24.21 -10.27 22.07
N ASP A 455 -23.19 -9.58 21.62
CA ASP A 455 -21.81 -10.09 21.52
C ASP A 455 -21.21 -10.44 22.89
N THR A 456 -21.73 -9.90 23.98
CA THR A 456 -21.34 -10.27 25.35
C THR A 456 -21.76 -11.69 25.71
N ILE A 457 -22.78 -12.23 25.04
CA ILE A 457 -23.34 -13.58 25.28
C ILE A 457 -23.19 -14.51 24.07
N ILE A 458 -22.69 -14.03 22.93
CA ILE A 458 -22.43 -14.80 21.71
C ILE A 458 -20.93 -15.06 21.60
N ALA A 459 -20.53 -16.30 21.73
CA ALA A 459 -19.14 -16.71 21.54
C ALA A 459 -18.93 -17.31 20.13
N SER A 460 -17.75 -17.04 19.54
CA SER A 460 -17.36 -17.69 18.30
C SER A 460 -17.21 -19.20 18.51
N PRO A 461 -17.67 -20.04 17.58
CA PRO A 461 -17.37 -21.48 17.62
C PRO A 461 -15.87 -21.80 17.68
N LEU A 462 -15.02 -20.90 17.21
CA LEU A 462 -13.57 -21.04 17.26
C LEU A 462 -12.97 -20.86 18.67
N ASN A 463 -13.76 -20.33 19.62
CA ASN A 463 -13.33 -20.20 21.01
C ASN A 463 -13.34 -21.54 21.75
N TYR A 464 -13.89 -22.59 21.12
CA TYR A 464 -14.03 -23.91 21.73
C TYR A 464 -13.35 -24.96 20.85
N SER A 465 -12.68 -25.90 21.50
CA SER A 465 -12.14 -27.10 20.88
C SER A 465 -12.70 -28.34 21.60
N LEU A 466 -12.75 -29.47 20.90
CA LEU A 466 -13.13 -30.74 21.51
C LEU A 466 -12.01 -31.21 22.41
N THR A 467 -12.36 -31.59 23.64
CA THR A 467 -11.40 -32.16 24.59
C THR A 467 -11.07 -33.61 24.22
N GLU A 468 -9.96 -34.15 24.71
CA GLU A 468 -9.61 -35.56 24.54
C GLU A 468 -10.62 -36.46 25.25
N LEU A 469 -11.22 -35.98 26.35
CA LEU A 469 -12.31 -36.68 27.01
C LEU A 469 -13.50 -36.87 26.08
N MET A 470 -13.94 -35.82 25.40
CA MET A 470 -15.05 -35.89 24.44
C MET A 470 -14.75 -36.88 23.31
N LYS A 471 -13.52 -36.90 22.81
CA LYS A 471 -13.10 -37.84 21.75
C LYS A 471 -13.09 -39.29 22.26
N SER A 472 -12.68 -39.53 23.50
CA SER A 472 -12.67 -40.87 24.11
C SER A 472 -14.06 -41.40 24.46
N GLU A 473 -14.98 -40.52 24.87
CA GLU A 473 -16.36 -40.88 25.19
C GLU A 473 -17.23 -41.09 23.94
N HIS A 474 -16.85 -40.46 22.81
CA HIS A 474 -17.61 -40.49 21.56
C HIS A 474 -16.72 -40.86 20.36
N PRO A 475 -16.13 -42.05 20.31
CA PRO A 475 -15.24 -42.46 19.20
C PRO A 475 -16.00 -42.54 17.86
N ASP A 476 -17.30 -42.73 17.87
CA ASP A 476 -18.18 -42.70 16.70
C ASP A 476 -18.23 -41.34 15.98
N LEU A 477 -17.81 -40.27 16.64
CA LEU A 477 -17.77 -38.93 16.06
C LEU A 477 -16.43 -38.63 15.42
N ILE A 478 -15.36 -39.37 15.73
CA ILE A 478 -14.00 -39.10 15.25
C ILE A 478 -13.95 -39.13 13.71
N ASP A 479 -14.60 -40.11 13.09
CA ASP A 479 -14.64 -40.25 11.63
C ASP A 479 -15.40 -39.12 10.93
N ARG A 480 -16.21 -38.38 11.65
CA ARG A 480 -16.91 -37.19 11.16
C ARG A 480 -16.08 -35.91 11.25
N LEU A 481 -15.04 -35.94 12.08
CA LEU A 481 -14.12 -34.80 12.23
C LEU A 481 -13.14 -34.76 11.06
N ARG A 482 -13.30 -33.79 10.18
CA ARG A 482 -12.30 -33.54 9.13
C ARG A 482 -11.07 -32.88 9.75
N THR A 483 -9.89 -33.07 9.14
CA THR A 483 -8.60 -32.54 9.62
C THR A 483 -8.62 -31.04 9.90
N SER A 484 -9.41 -30.26 9.16
CA SER A 484 -9.59 -28.81 9.38
C SER A 484 -10.65 -28.45 10.43
N ALA A 485 -11.36 -29.41 11.01
CA ALA A 485 -12.53 -29.19 11.86
C ALA A 485 -12.31 -29.56 13.34
N PHE A 486 -11.09 -29.92 13.73
CA PHE A 486 -10.77 -30.26 15.12
C PHE A 486 -11.03 -29.13 16.12
N THR A 487 -11.11 -27.90 15.64
CA THR A 487 -11.35 -26.69 16.44
C THR A 487 -12.80 -26.20 16.39
N THR A 488 -13.68 -26.83 15.62
CA THR A 488 -15.07 -26.40 15.49
C THR A 488 -16.06 -27.49 15.91
N LEU A 489 -17.19 -27.07 16.45
CA LEU A 489 -18.25 -27.98 16.87
C LEU A 489 -19.16 -28.39 15.69
N ALA A 490 -19.06 -27.76 14.55
CA ALA A 490 -19.94 -28.02 13.39
C ALA A 490 -20.02 -29.49 12.95
N PRO A 491 -18.93 -30.28 12.92
CA PRO A 491 -18.99 -31.67 12.48
C PRO A 491 -19.83 -32.62 13.39
N ILE A 492 -20.10 -32.23 14.63
CA ILE A 492 -20.86 -33.05 15.57
C ILE A 492 -22.34 -32.65 15.65
N PHE A 493 -22.77 -31.64 14.89
CA PHE A 493 -24.18 -31.28 14.80
C PHE A 493 -24.92 -32.20 13.83
N TYR A 494 -26.19 -32.43 14.14
CA TYR A 494 -27.11 -33.24 13.35
C TYR A 494 -28.25 -32.36 12.84
N GLU A 495 -28.66 -32.55 11.60
CA GLU A 495 -29.81 -31.85 11.02
C GLU A 495 -31.14 -32.27 11.65
N ALA A 496 -31.21 -33.51 12.12
CA ALA A 496 -32.35 -34.01 12.86
C ALA A 496 -31.86 -34.76 14.09
N LYS A 497 -32.65 -34.76 15.17
CA LYS A 497 -32.34 -35.48 16.40
C LYS A 497 -32.22 -36.99 16.13
N PRO A 498 -31.04 -37.60 16.31
CA PRO A 498 -30.90 -39.05 16.16
C PRO A 498 -31.71 -39.83 17.21
N MET A 499 -32.20 -41.02 16.82
CA MET A 499 -32.99 -41.91 17.66
C MET A 499 -32.10 -42.99 18.28
N ASP A 500 -30.97 -42.62 18.88
CA ASP A 500 -29.97 -43.53 19.47
C ASP A 500 -30.03 -43.60 21.00
N GLY A 501 -31.05 -43.00 21.61
CA GLY A 501 -31.23 -42.98 23.06
C GLY A 501 -30.40 -41.96 23.82
N ARG A 502 -29.50 -41.23 23.15
CA ARG A 502 -28.69 -40.18 23.78
C ARG A 502 -29.49 -38.89 23.99
N LYS A 503 -29.02 -38.05 24.90
CA LYS A 503 -29.60 -36.72 25.10
C LYS A 503 -28.99 -35.74 24.14
N TYR A 504 -29.81 -34.92 23.52
CA TYR A 504 -29.43 -33.88 22.60
C TYR A 504 -30.00 -32.54 23.00
N ILE A 505 -29.23 -31.45 22.77
CA ILE A 505 -29.74 -30.09 22.86
C ILE A 505 -29.96 -29.52 21.47
N SER A 506 -31.05 -28.78 21.30
CA SER A 506 -31.33 -28.07 20.06
C SER A 506 -30.51 -26.78 19.99
N THR A 507 -29.85 -26.55 18.87
CA THR A 507 -29.23 -25.28 18.55
C THR A 507 -30.23 -24.48 17.72
N ASN A 508 -30.97 -23.59 18.35
CA ASN A 508 -32.16 -22.95 17.81
C ASN A 508 -32.01 -22.22 16.48
N ALA A 509 -30.82 -21.82 16.09
CA ALA A 509 -30.62 -21.03 14.87
C ALA A 509 -30.64 -21.86 13.59
N CYS A 510 -30.34 -23.17 13.63
CA CYS A 510 -30.11 -23.99 12.45
C CYS A 510 -30.79 -25.34 12.46
N GLN A 511 -31.69 -25.62 13.38
CA GLN A 511 -32.34 -26.94 13.57
C GLN A 511 -31.34 -28.13 13.73
N HIS A 512 -30.15 -27.85 14.23
CA HIS A 512 -29.14 -28.87 14.50
C HIS A 512 -29.21 -29.36 15.94
N PHE A 513 -28.75 -30.58 16.17
CA PHE A 513 -28.67 -31.18 17.49
C PHE A 513 -27.25 -31.62 17.78
N ARG A 514 -26.81 -31.46 19.02
CA ARG A 514 -25.56 -32.05 19.50
C ARG A 514 -25.82 -32.99 20.70
N ILE A 515 -24.88 -33.89 20.90
CA ILE A 515 -24.96 -34.81 22.05
C ILE A 515 -24.85 -34.01 23.36
N MET A 516 -25.77 -34.24 24.27
CA MET A 516 -25.71 -33.77 25.67
C MET A 516 -25.10 -34.85 26.55
N ASN A 517 -24.00 -34.55 27.18
CA ASN A 517 -23.44 -35.34 28.24
C ASN A 517 -23.72 -34.69 29.60
N THR A 518 -23.74 -35.48 30.67
CA THR A 518 -23.88 -34.99 32.04
C THR A 518 -22.74 -34.09 32.49
N SER A 519 -21.71 -34.00 31.69
CA SER A 519 -20.50 -33.17 31.88
C SER A 519 -20.14 -32.37 30.65
N ASP A 520 -21.13 -31.75 30.02
CA ASP A 520 -20.95 -31.02 28.75
C ASP A 520 -19.83 -29.95 28.82
N GLU A 521 -19.67 -29.30 29.96
CA GLU A 521 -18.57 -28.35 30.21
C GLU A 521 -17.17 -29.01 30.17
N ARG A 522 -17.09 -30.35 30.40
CA ARG A 522 -15.85 -31.13 30.34
C ARG A 522 -15.53 -31.64 28.94
N ASN A 523 -16.51 -31.63 28.03
CA ASN A 523 -16.36 -32.14 26.68
C ASN A 523 -15.88 -31.07 25.69
N THR A 524 -15.91 -29.81 26.08
CA THR A 524 -15.39 -28.67 25.28
C THR A 524 -14.40 -27.87 26.11
N GLN A 525 -13.35 -27.44 25.48
CA GLN A 525 -12.34 -26.58 26.07
C GLN A 525 -12.47 -25.18 25.49
N SER A 526 -12.56 -24.17 26.33
CA SER A 526 -12.49 -22.78 25.90
C SER A 526 -11.07 -22.46 25.47
N THR A 527 -10.92 -21.85 24.30
CA THR A 527 -9.64 -21.33 23.79
C THR A 527 -9.38 -19.89 24.25
N SER A 528 -10.33 -19.30 24.98
CA SER A 528 -10.22 -17.99 25.61
C SER A 528 -10.71 -18.05 27.05
N GLU A 529 -10.24 -17.18 27.92
CA GLU A 529 -10.68 -17.04 29.31
C GLU A 529 -12.14 -16.57 29.46
N SER A 530 -12.86 -16.37 28.38
CA SER A 530 -14.27 -15.98 28.43
C SER A 530 -15.10 -17.13 28.94
N LYS A 531 -15.60 -17.03 30.16
CA LYS A 531 -16.65 -17.89 30.73
C LYS A 531 -17.93 -17.64 29.94
N ALA A 532 -18.12 -18.35 28.82
CA ALA A 532 -19.44 -18.41 28.22
C ALA A 532 -20.30 -19.34 29.04
N ALA A 533 -21.31 -18.82 29.71
CA ALA A 533 -22.41 -19.62 30.23
C ALA A 533 -23.19 -20.16 29.01
N PHE A 534 -23.28 -21.48 28.92
CA PHE A 534 -24.22 -22.17 28.05
C PHE A 534 -25.57 -22.33 28.74
#